data_9db5e850177b2161e3f27bf43d9950ce
#
_entry.id   9db5e850177b2161e3f27bf43d9950ce
#
_cell.length_a   1.000
_cell.length_b   1.000
_cell.length_c   1.000
_cell.angle_alpha   90.00
_cell.angle_beta   90.00
_cell.angle_gamma   90.00
#
_symmetry.space_group_name_H-M   'P 1'
#
loop_
_entity.id
_entity.type
_entity.pdbx_description
1 polymer ?
#
loop_
_entity_poly.entity_id
_entity_poly.type
_entity_poly.pdbx_seq_one_letter_code
_entity_poly.pdbx_strand_id
1 'polypeptide(L)'
;MTKAPQNPFAALMAQTQEMAKDWVKQVNPAMAQFTPQGFEKMWPTMPAEMMEAFMGKQFNPEGLDSKTRLLLTLQGLTIQGAVAEPQIRLTVRHALEAGATKQEVAETIAQAAMFGGVPAMNKAMELARQAIDGTEE
;
A
#
# COMPACT_ATOMS: atom_id res chain seq x y z
N MET A 1 -34.92 7.77 24.90
CA MET A 1 -34.56 8.87 24.01
C MET A 1 -33.68 8.39 22.88
N THR A 2 -34.04 8.78 21.71
CA THR A 2 -33.27 8.44 20.55
C THR A 2 -32.04 9.33 20.48
N LYS A 3 -30.89 8.76 20.32
CA LYS A 3 -29.70 9.54 20.09
C LYS A 3 -29.84 10.31 18.80
N ALA A 4 -29.31 11.52 18.78
CA ALA A 4 -29.21 12.25 17.53
C ALA A 4 -28.51 11.39 16.48
N PRO A 5 -28.94 11.47 15.22
CA PRO A 5 -28.28 10.68 14.19
C PRO A 5 -26.80 11.01 14.21
N GLN A 6 -26.01 9.97 14.28
CA GLN A 6 -24.57 10.12 14.21
C GLN A 6 -24.17 10.53 12.82
N ASN A 7 -23.04 11.17 12.69
CA ASN A 7 -22.46 11.45 11.39
C ASN A 7 -22.39 10.15 10.60
N PRO A 8 -23.05 10.05 9.43
CA PRO A 8 -23.04 8.81 8.66
C PRO A 8 -21.62 8.34 8.31
N PHE A 9 -20.72 9.28 8.10
CA PHE A 9 -19.31 8.93 7.83
C PHE A 9 -18.66 8.26 9.03
N ALA A 10 -18.88 8.79 10.22
CA ALA A 10 -18.32 8.20 11.44
C ALA A 10 -18.84 6.78 11.66
N ALA A 11 -20.14 6.59 11.47
CA ALA A 11 -20.74 5.28 11.63
C ALA A 11 -20.21 4.29 10.59
N LEU A 12 -20.10 4.73 9.33
CA LEU A 12 -19.57 3.88 8.27
C LEU A 12 -18.11 3.51 8.51
N MET A 13 -17.30 4.48 8.92
CA MET A 13 -15.89 4.23 9.23
C MET A 13 -15.73 3.26 10.39
N ALA A 14 -16.52 3.43 11.45
CA ALA A 14 -16.48 2.52 12.59
C ALA A 14 -16.86 1.10 12.18
N GLN A 15 -17.91 0.96 11.37
CA GLN A 15 -18.35 -0.33 10.86
C GLN A 15 -17.28 -0.97 9.99
N THR A 16 -16.67 -0.19 9.11
CA THR A 16 -15.62 -0.68 8.22
C THR A 16 -14.41 -1.16 9.02
N GLN A 17 -14.03 -0.41 10.05
CA GLN A 17 -12.92 -0.80 10.91
C GLN A 17 -13.21 -2.10 11.66
N GLU A 18 -14.43 -2.26 12.17
CA GLU A 18 -14.81 -3.50 12.84
C GLU A 18 -14.79 -4.69 11.88
N MET A 19 -15.32 -4.50 10.68
CA MET A 19 -15.29 -5.54 9.67
C MET A 19 -13.86 -5.92 9.29
N ALA A 20 -12.97 -4.93 9.16
CA ALA A 20 -11.58 -5.18 8.84
C ALA A 20 -10.89 -5.95 9.96
N LYS A 21 -11.15 -5.58 11.21
CA LYS A 21 -10.59 -6.29 12.38
C LYS A 21 -11.07 -7.73 12.42
N ASP A 22 -12.35 -7.95 12.21
CA ASP A 22 -12.92 -9.30 12.21
C ASP A 22 -12.35 -10.13 11.09
N TRP A 23 -12.22 -9.53 9.91
CA TRP A 23 -11.63 -10.22 8.75
C TRP A 23 -10.19 -10.66 9.03
N VAL A 24 -9.40 -9.76 9.61
CA VAL A 24 -8.01 -10.05 9.97
C VAL A 24 -7.94 -11.19 10.97
N LYS A 25 -8.82 -11.17 11.99
CA LYS A 25 -8.86 -12.24 12.99
C LYS A 25 -9.21 -13.59 12.39
N GLN A 26 -10.13 -13.59 11.42
CA GLN A 26 -10.56 -14.83 10.76
C GLN A 26 -9.48 -15.40 9.84
N VAL A 27 -8.79 -14.52 9.11
CA VAL A 27 -7.78 -14.94 8.15
C VAL A 27 -6.49 -15.35 8.85
N ASN A 28 -6.07 -14.57 9.84
CA ASN A 28 -4.85 -14.87 10.58
C ASN A 28 -4.89 -14.21 11.96
N PRO A 29 -5.28 -14.97 13.00
CA PRO A 29 -5.35 -14.41 14.35
C PRO A 29 -4.05 -13.78 14.84
N ALA A 30 -2.90 -14.26 14.37
CA ALA A 30 -1.61 -13.72 14.79
C ALA A 30 -1.40 -12.28 14.31
N MET A 31 -2.05 -11.90 13.22
CA MET A 31 -1.93 -10.54 12.69
C MET A 31 -2.52 -9.48 13.60
N ALA A 32 -3.45 -9.87 14.48
CA ALA A 32 -4.05 -8.94 15.42
C ALA A 32 -3.05 -8.42 16.46
N GLN A 33 -1.92 -9.11 16.61
CA GLN A 33 -0.90 -8.75 17.59
C GLN A 33 0.27 -7.99 17.00
N PHE A 34 0.29 -7.79 15.69
CA PHE A 34 1.41 -7.12 15.04
C PHE A 34 1.32 -5.61 15.18
N THR A 35 2.48 -5.01 15.44
CA THR A 35 2.61 -3.57 15.37
C THR A 35 2.80 -3.16 13.90
N PRO A 36 2.37 -1.94 13.53
CA PRO A 36 2.56 -1.48 12.16
C PRO A 36 4.01 -1.51 11.68
N GLN A 37 4.98 -1.29 12.58
CA GLN A 37 6.37 -1.22 12.21
C GLN A 37 6.98 -2.57 11.80
N GLY A 38 6.45 -3.67 12.30
CA GLY A 38 6.97 -4.99 11.98
C GLY A 38 6.16 -5.74 10.93
N PHE A 39 5.00 -5.21 10.63
CA PHE A 39 4.01 -5.89 9.81
C PHE A 39 4.51 -6.15 8.38
N GLU A 40 5.07 -5.13 7.74
CA GLU A 40 5.50 -5.24 6.35
C GLU A 40 6.65 -6.22 6.15
N LYS A 41 7.47 -6.42 7.18
CA LYS A 41 8.61 -7.35 7.11
C LYS A 41 8.15 -8.79 7.18
N MET A 42 7.06 -9.04 7.90
CA MET A 42 6.53 -10.39 8.06
C MET A 42 5.58 -10.78 6.95
N TRP A 43 5.10 -9.81 6.20
CA TRP A 43 4.18 -10.08 5.08
C TRP A 43 4.99 -10.54 3.87
N PRO A 44 4.77 -11.76 3.39
CA PRO A 44 5.50 -12.23 2.23
C PRO A 44 5.15 -11.43 0.98
N THR A 45 6.13 -11.26 0.11
CA THR A 45 5.88 -10.63 -1.17
C THR A 45 5.02 -11.57 -2.01
N MET A 46 3.89 -11.05 -2.47
CA MET A 46 2.96 -11.83 -3.27
C MET A 46 3.57 -12.09 -4.65
N PRO A 47 3.53 -13.34 -5.15
CA PRO A 47 4.01 -13.62 -6.51
C PRO A 47 3.28 -12.79 -7.56
N ALA A 48 4.00 -12.49 -8.65
CA ALA A 48 3.46 -11.65 -9.72
C ALA A 48 2.14 -12.19 -10.28
N GLU A 49 2.07 -13.50 -10.47
CA GLU A 49 0.86 -14.13 -11.00
C GLU A 49 -0.34 -13.95 -10.09
N MET A 50 -0.11 -14.04 -8.77
CA MET A 50 -1.17 -13.85 -7.79
C MET A 50 -1.61 -12.39 -7.74
N MET A 51 -0.67 -11.45 -7.86
CA MET A 51 -1.02 -10.02 -7.92
C MET A 51 -1.85 -9.70 -9.15
N GLU A 52 -1.51 -10.28 -10.30
CA GLU A 52 -2.32 -10.09 -11.51
C GLU A 52 -3.72 -10.66 -11.34
N ALA A 53 -3.84 -11.79 -10.63
CA ALA A 53 -5.15 -12.39 -10.37
C ALA A 53 -6.02 -11.49 -9.49
N PHE A 54 -5.41 -10.87 -8.44
CA PHE A 54 -6.18 -10.07 -7.48
C PHE A 54 -6.32 -8.60 -7.87
N MET A 55 -5.31 -8.03 -8.52
CA MET A 55 -5.25 -6.59 -8.75
C MET A 55 -5.12 -6.22 -10.23
N GLY A 56 -4.97 -7.21 -11.10
CA GLY A 56 -4.64 -6.96 -12.48
C GLY A 56 -5.79 -7.20 -13.45
N LYS A 57 -5.41 -7.56 -14.66
CA LYS A 57 -6.32 -7.67 -15.80
C LYS A 57 -7.29 -8.84 -15.72
N GLN A 58 -7.10 -9.78 -14.80
CA GLN A 58 -8.06 -10.88 -14.66
C GLN A 58 -9.41 -10.38 -14.16
N PHE A 59 -9.41 -9.34 -13.32
CA PHE A 59 -10.65 -8.71 -12.91
C PHE A 59 -11.22 -7.81 -14.00
N ASN A 60 -10.36 -7.18 -14.76
CA ASN A 60 -10.76 -6.29 -15.83
C ASN A 60 -9.72 -6.37 -16.94
N PRO A 61 -9.93 -7.26 -17.95
CA PRO A 61 -8.93 -7.49 -18.98
C PRO A 61 -8.53 -6.24 -19.76
N GLU A 62 -9.43 -5.25 -19.84
CA GLU A 62 -9.15 -3.99 -20.53
C GLU A 62 -8.68 -2.89 -19.56
N GLY A 63 -8.53 -3.22 -18.28
CA GLY A 63 -8.14 -2.26 -17.26
C GLY A 63 -6.63 -2.24 -17.02
N LEU A 64 -6.28 -1.62 -15.90
CA LEU A 64 -4.89 -1.47 -15.49
C LEU A 64 -4.32 -2.79 -14.99
N ASP A 65 -3.07 -3.05 -15.32
CA ASP A 65 -2.37 -4.21 -14.77
C ASP A 65 -1.91 -3.94 -13.34
N SER A 66 -1.40 -4.98 -12.68
CA SER A 66 -0.99 -4.88 -11.28
C SER A 66 0.19 -3.92 -11.10
N LYS A 67 1.16 -3.92 -12.03
CA LYS A 67 2.30 -3.01 -11.96
C LYS A 67 1.81 -1.56 -11.95
N THR A 68 0.94 -1.21 -12.87
CA THR A 68 0.41 0.16 -12.98
C THR A 68 -0.35 0.55 -11.72
N ARG A 69 -1.20 -0.34 -11.20
CA ARG A 69 -1.96 -0.07 -9.99
C ARG A 69 -1.04 0.17 -8.79
N LEU A 70 0.02 -0.62 -8.67
CA LEU A 70 0.97 -0.48 -7.57
C LEU A 70 1.77 0.81 -7.68
N LEU A 71 2.19 1.20 -8.88
CA LEU A 71 2.89 2.47 -9.08
C LEU A 71 1.97 3.65 -8.77
N LEU A 72 0.70 3.59 -9.16
CA LEU A 72 -0.27 4.64 -8.81
C LEU A 72 -0.50 4.70 -7.30
N THR A 73 -0.57 3.55 -6.64
CA THR A 73 -0.69 3.49 -5.19
C THR A 73 0.52 4.14 -4.52
N LEU A 74 1.71 3.82 -5.00
CA LEU A 74 2.95 4.41 -4.49
C LEU A 74 2.95 5.93 -4.64
N GLN A 75 2.51 6.43 -5.79
CA GLN A 75 2.41 7.86 -6.01
C GLN A 75 1.43 8.51 -5.03
N GLY A 76 0.26 7.90 -4.85
CA GLY A 76 -0.73 8.40 -3.90
C GLY A 76 -0.21 8.46 -2.47
N LEU A 77 0.46 7.40 -2.03
CA LEU A 77 1.06 7.36 -0.70
C LEU A 77 2.15 8.42 -0.52
N THR A 78 2.91 8.70 -1.57
CA THR A 78 3.93 9.75 -1.54
C THR A 78 3.27 11.13 -1.43
N ILE A 79 2.24 11.38 -2.23
CA ILE A 79 1.52 12.66 -2.24
C ILE A 79 0.94 12.97 -0.86
N GLN A 80 0.52 11.95 -0.13
CA GLN A 80 -0.01 12.11 1.22
C GLN A 80 1.05 12.49 2.26
N GLY A 81 2.30 12.63 1.86
CA GLY A 81 3.39 13.00 2.76
C GLY A 81 4.29 11.84 3.13
N ALA A 82 4.12 10.69 2.50
CA ALA A 82 4.90 9.48 2.79
C ALA A 82 4.83 9.09 4.27
N VAL A 83 3.67 9.29 4.91
CA VAL A 83 3.49 9.00 6.32
C VAL A 83 3.21 7.52 6.58
N ALA A 84 2.65 6.82 5.61
CA ALA A 84 2.35 5.39 5.73
C ALA A 84 3.59 4.57 5.34
N GLU A 85 4.61 4.60 6.18
CA GLU A 85 5.92 4.03 5.87
C GLU A 85 5.89 2.54 5.56
N PRO A 86 5.24 1.69 6.38
CA PRO A 86 5.17 0.25 6.07
C PRO A 86 4.49 -0.02 4.73
N GLN A 87 3.43 0.72 4.43
CA GLN A 87 2.69 0.54 3.19
C GLN A 87 3.53 0.95 1.97
N ILE A 88 4.33 1.99 2.11
CA ILE A 88 5.23 2.39 1.02
C ILE A 88 6.26 1.30 0.75
N ARG A 89 6.91 0.79 1.80
CA ARG A 89 7.90 -0.27 1.63
C ARG A 89 7.29 -1.52 1.01
N LEU A 90 6.10 -1.90 1.49
CA LEU A 90 5.39 -3.06 0.96
C LEU A 90 4.99 -2.85 -0.50
N THR A 91 4.48 -1.66 -0.83
CA THR A 91 4.08 -1.33 -2.21
C THR A 91 5.27 -1.37 -3.17
N VAL A 92 6.43 -0.85 -2.73
CA VAL A 92 7.65 -0.90 -3.54
C VAL A 92 8.06 -2.34 -3.82
N ARG A 93 8.07 -3.21 -2.80
CA ARG A 93 8.40 -4.62 -3.00
C ARG A 93 7.45 -5.29 -3.99
N HIS A 94 6.16 -5.05 -3.84
CA HIS A 94 5.18 -5.63 -4.73
C HIS A 94 5.27 -5.07 -6.14
N ALA A 95 5.56 -3.78 -6.28
CA ALA A 95 5.74 -3.17 -7.61
C ALA A 95 6.91 -3.82 -8.35
N LEU A 96 8.03 -4.03 -7.67
CA LEU A 96 9.17 -4.72 -8.26
C LEU A 96 8.83 -6.15 -8.65
N GLU A 97 8.11 -6.87 -7.79
CA GLU A 97 7.67 -8.23 -8.09
C GLU A 97 6.73 -8.25 -9.29
N ALA A 98 5.89 -7.24 -9.43
CA ALA A 98 4.96 -7.13 -10.56
C ALA A 98 5.65 -6.70 -11.87
N GLY A 99 6.95 -6.48 -11.84
CA GLY A 99 7.73 -6.17 -13.04
C GLY A 99 8.15 -4.73 -13.19
N ALA A 100 7.90 -3.87 -12.19
CA ALA A 100 8.39 -2.51 -12.23
C ALA A 100 9.92 -2.51 -12.08
N THR A 101 10.57 -1.60 -12.79
CA THR A 101 12.00 -1.40 -12.62
C THR A 101 12.25 -0.42 -11.47
N LYS A 102 13.47 -0.44 -10.94
CA LYS A 102 13.88 0.55 -9.94
C LYS A 102 13.72 1.97 -10.48
N GLN A 103 14.00 2.15 -11.77
CA GLN A 103 13.82 3.44 -12.43
C GLN A 103 12.35 3.87 -12.44
N GLU A 104 11.44 2.97 -12.75
CA GLU A 104 10.01 3.26 -12.75
C GLU A 104 9.53 3.65 -11.34
N VAL A 105 10.01 2.95 -10.33
CA VAL A 105 9.69 3.28 -8.93
C VAL A 105 10.19 4.68 -8.59
N ALA A 106 11.44 4.98 -8.92
CA ALA A 106 12.04 6.28 -8.63
C ALA A 106 11.31 7.41 -9.36
N GLU A 107 10.98 7.23 -10.62
CA GLU A 107 10.28 8.26 -11.39
C GLU A 107 8.85 8.48 -10.88
N THR A 108 8.19 7.42 -10.45
CA THR A 108 6.86 7.53 -9.85
C THR A 108 6.88 8.42 -8.61
N ILE A 109 7.88 8.20 -7.75
CA ILE A 109 8.06 9.00 -6.53
C ILE A 109 8.46 10.44 -6.90
N ALA A 110 9.38 10.61 -7.84
CA ALA A 110 9.83 11.94 -8.26
C ALA A 110 8.68 12.77 -8.82
N GLN A 111 7.82 12.15 -9.62
CA GLN A 111 6.68 12.85 -10.20
C GLN A 111 5.70 13.31 -9.12
N ALA A 112 5.58 12.56 -8.03
CA ALA A 112 4.71 12.92 -6.92
C ALA A 112 5.11 14.25 -6.26
N ALA A 113 6.37 14.68 -6.41
CA ALA A 113 6.83 15.95 -5.84
C ALA A 113 6.06 17.15 -6.38
N MET A 114 5.54 17.07 -7.61
CA MET A 114 4.74 18.13 -8.21
C MET A 114 3.44 18.37 -7.45
N PHE A 115 2.98 17.39 -6.69
CA PHE A 115 1.72 17.46 -5.95
C PHE A 115 1.93 17.45 -4.44
N GLY A 116 2.83 16.62 -3.95
CA GLY A 116 3.06 16.42 -2.53
C GLY A 116 4.26 17.16 -1.95
N GLY A 117 5.08 17.74 -2.81
CA GLY A 117 6.26 18.50 -2.38
C GLY A 117 7.53 17.65 -2.28
N VAL A 118 8.66 18.35 -2.27
CA VAL A 118 9.99 17.72 -2.25
C VAL A 118 10.25 16.95 -0.95
N PRO A 119 9.86 17.42 0.24
CA PRO A 119 10.09 16.64 1.46
C PRO A 119 9.39 15.28 1.43
N ALA A 120 8.17 15.20 0.92
CA ALA A 120 7.45 13.93 0.77
C ALA A 120 8.17 12.99 -0.20
N MET A 121 8.63 13.55 -1.33
CA MET A 121 9.42 12.81 -2.30
C MET A 121 10.69 12.24 -1.67
N ASN A 122 11.44 13.06 -0.95
CA ASN A 122 12.69 12.62 -0.32
C ASN A 122 12.44 11.50 0.68
N LYS A 123 11.39 11.61 1.46
CA LYS A 123 11.03 10.58 2.43
C LYS A 123 10.65 9.28 1.73
N ALA A 124 9.83 9.35 0.69
CA ALA A 124 9.43 8.18 -0.07
C ALA A 124 10.61 7.52 -0.77
N MET A 125 11.56 8.31 -1.28
CA MET A 125 12.78 7.79 -1.89
C MET A 125 13.59 6.98 -0.88
N GLU A 126 13.74 7.48 0.34
CA GLU A 126 14.47 6.76 1.38
C GLU A 126 13.75 5.46 1.76
N LEU A 127 12.43 5.50 1.88
CA LEU A 127 11.66 4.30 2.18
C LEU A 127 11.76 3.27 1.05
N ALA A 128 11.75 3.73 -0.19
CA ALA A 128 11.92 2.84 -1.34
C ALA A 128 13.31 2.21 -1.34
N ARG A 129 14.35 3.00 -1.04
CA ARG A 129 15.71 2.49 -0.93
C ARG A 129 15.80 1.40 0.13
N GLN A 130 15.20 1.62 1.29
CA GLN A 130 15.17 0.63 2.35
C GLN A 130 14.51 -0.68 1.90
N ALA A 131 13.39 -0.56 1.18
CA ALA A 131 12.67 -1.73 0.68
C ALA A 131 13.50 -2.50 -0.35
N ILE A 132 14.18 -1.79 -1.24
CA ILE A 132 15.01 -2.38 -2.29
C ILE A 132 16.22 -3.08 -1.67
N ASP A 133 16.91 -2.40 -0.76
CA ASP A 133 18.08 -2.98 -0.09
C ASP A 133 17.68 -4.22 0.72
N GLY A 134 16.54 -4.18 1.40
CA GLY A 134 16.05 -5.32 2.16
C GLY A 134 15.69 -6.51 1.29
N THR A 135 15.29 -6.27 0.05
CA THR A 135 14.98 -7.36 -0.88
C THR A 135 16.22 -7.92 -1.57
N GLU A 136 17.32 -7.17 -1.57
CA GLU A 136 18.58 -7.62 -2.15
C GLU A 136 19.40 -8.47 -1.18
N GLU A 137 19.10 -8.40 0.10
CA GLU A 137 19.75 -9.22 1.11
C GLU A 137 19.11 -10.60 1.19
#